data_eed6b36447bd147993ef544816e74ec1
#
_entry.id   eed6b36447bd147993ef544816e74ec1
#
_cell.length_a   1.000
_cell.length_b   1.000
_cell.length_c   1.000
_cell.angle_alpha   90.00
_cell.angle_beta   90.00
_cell.angle_gamma   90.00
#
_symmetry.space_group_name_H-M   'P 1'
#
loop_
_entity.id
_entity.type
_entity.pdbx_description
1 polymer ?
#
loop_
_entity_poly.entity_id
_entity_poly.type
_entity_poly.pdbx_seq_one_letter_code
_entity_poly.pdbx_strand_id
1 'polypeptide(L)'
;LGNLGILGLGTLLIGELPIHKKQAASMITTAVVTVIAAGMILGVGFANLAPRISADLSALGQNFQHVMLFAAGVALTAAALVIDQAMIGLLRGDVQFVRNFFFALVKLLALLAAGLWFARQQGLDIYATWAVGNLVSLGLLVGWALVKGGPVKNFKPQWGWLRHISKSALAHHALNIALQAPALILPLVVTIQLSVEKNAYFYTAWMIAGFVFVGPIALTTVLYAVGSADPSALGQKVRTTLKFSFGYGIAAVFFLYLAGFQILQLFGTAYAQEAAQSLRILVIAVFPLAIRIHFVAIYRVYQRMARAALWIAVCGIFEIVIAFFGAAYGGLPGLCAGWVLAVSIEALFFLPTVYRTAKTITVPEWQSGSEKNAPLAN
;
A
#
# COMPACT_ATOMS: atom_id res chain seq x y z
N LEU A 1 -3.26 5.81 10.94
CA LEU A 1 -3.64 7.21 10.71
C LEU A 1 -2.93 7.80 9.48
N GLY A 2 -1.61 7.62 9.29
CA GLY A 2 -0.91 8.13 8.10
C GLY A 2 -1.58 7.72 6.80
N ASN A 3 -1.96 6.46 6.64
CA ASN A 3 -2.69 5.97 5.47
C ASN A 3 -4.09 6.63 5.28
N LEU A 4 -4.76 7.02 6.36
CA LEU A 4 -6.00 7.79 6.27
C LEU A 4 -5.73 9.23 5.83
N GLY A 5 -4.63 9.83 6.31
CA GLY A 5 -4.22 11.19 5.96
C GLY A 5 -3.84 11.41 4.50
N ILE A 6 -3.52 10.33 3.74
CA ILE A 6 -3.16 10.43 2.31
C ILE A 6 -4.34 10.89 1.44
N LEU A 7 -5.60 10.70 1.86
CA LEU A 7 -6.82 11.09 1.15
C LEU A 7 -6.87 10.59 -0.32
N GLY A 8 -6.18 9.49 -0.63
CA GLY A 8 -6.08 8.93 -1.97
C GLY A 8 -5.18 9.71 -2.95
N LEU A 9 -4.63 10.86 -2.52
CA LEU A 9 -3.84 11.74 -3.38
C LEU A 9 -2.57 11.07 -3.89
N GLY A 10 -1.88 10.30 -3.06
CA GLY A 10 -0.68 9.59 -3.50
C GLY A 10 -0.97 8.61 -4.63
N THR A 11 -1.98 7.76 -4.47
CA THR A 11 -2.36 6.79 -5.51
C THR A 11 -2.83 7.49 -6.80
N LEU A 12 -3.52 8.62 -6.67
CA LEU A 12 -3.91 9.43 -7.81
C LEU A 12 -2.69 9.97 -8.55
N LEU A 13 -1.66 10.45 -7.85
CA LEU A 13 -0.42 10.94 -8.46
C LEU A 13 0.30 9.86 -9.29
N ILE A 14 0.21 8.58 -8.93
CA ILE A 14 0.79 7.49 -9.72
C ILE A 14 0.25 7.50 -11.17
N GLY A 15 -1.06 7.76 -11.34
CA GLY A 15 -1.68 7.81 -12.67
C GLY A 15 -1.55 9.15 -13.39
N GLU A 16 -1.57 10.27 -12.65
CA GLU A 16 -1.59 11.62 -13.23
C GLU A 16 -0.20 12.12 -13.63
N LEU A 17 0.84 11.83 -12.85
CA LEU A 17 2.19 12.35 -13.10
C LEU A 17 2.81 11.89 -14.43
N PRO A 18 2.61 10.64 -14.87
CA PRO A 18 3.14 10.22 -16.17
C PRO A 18 2.56 11.02 -17.34
N ILE A 19 1.33 11.50 -17.20
CA ILE A 19 0.57 12.25 -18.21
C ILE A 19 0.92 13.75 -18.15
N HIS A 20 1.03 14.32 -16.94
CA HIS A 20 1.16 15.75 -16.69
C HIS A 20 2.57 16.18 -16.22
N LYS A 21 3.63 15.70 -16.87
CA LYS A 21 5.04 15.89 -16.46
C LYS A 21 5.43 17.36 -16.22
N LYS A 22 4.88 18.30 -17.02
CA LYS A 22 5.19 19.73 -16.89
C LYS A 22 4.63 20.36 -15.60
N GLN A 23 3.58 19.80 -15.03
CA GLN A 23 2.91 20.27 -13.82
C GLN A 23 3.27 19.44 -12.59
N ALA A 24 4.13 18.42 -12.73
CA ALA A 24 4.43 17.44 -11.69
C ALA A 24 4.83 18.09 -10.35
N ALA A 25 5.74 19.07 -10.38
CA ALA A 25 6.20 19.75 -9.15
C ALA A 25 5.05 20.40 -8.38
N SER A 26 4.17 21.11 -9.08
CA SER A 26 3.02 21.79 -8.49
C SER A 26 1.97 20.82 -7.95
N MET A 27 1.70 19.72 -8.68
CA MET A 27 0.78 18.66 -8.26
C MET A 27 1.29 17.96 -6.99
N ILE A 28 2.58 17.60 -6.96
CA ILE A 28 3.22 17.00 -5.79
C ILE A 28 3.16 17.93 -4.59
N THR A 29 3.51 19.22 -4.78
CA THR A 29 3.47 20.21 -3.70
C THR A 29 2.06 20.36 -3.14
N THR A 30 1.05 20.46 -4.02
CA THR A 30 -0.36 20.57 -3.59
C THR A 30 -0.79 19.35 -2.78
N ALA A 31 -0.47 18.14 -3.25
CA ALA A 31 -0.79 16.92 -2.55
C ALA A 31 -0.09 16.83 -1.19
N VAL A 32 1.22 17.13 -1.13
CA VAL A 32 2.01 17.10 0.10
C VAL A 32 1.48 18.09 1.14
N VAL A 33 1.21 19.33 0.76
CA VAL A 33 0.65 20.34 1.68
C VAL A 33 -0.73 19.88 2.20
N THR A 34 -1.57 19.35 1.32
CA THR A 34 -2.91 18.85 1.72
C THR A 34 -2.81 17.71 2.72
N VAL A 35 -1.94 16.72 2.48
CA VAL A 35 -1.84 15.55 3.37
C VAL A 35 -1.11 15.87 4.67
N ILE A 36 -0.20 16.85 4.69
CA ILE A 36 0.39 17.37 5.92
C ILE A 36 -0.72 18.00 6.78
N ALA A 37 -1.56 18.86 6.22
CA ALA A 37 -2.67 19.48 6.94
C ALA A 37 -3.67 18.42 7.45
N ALA A 38 -4.07 17.46 6.59
CA ALA A 38 -4.95 16.37 6.98
C ALA A 38 -4.33 15.47 8.07
N GLY A 39 -3.05 15.13 7.92
CA GLY A 39 -2.31 14.34 8.91
C GLY A 39 -2.20 15.03 10.28
N MET A 40 -1.95 16.35 10.28
CA MET A 40 -1.96 17.15 11.51
C MET A 40 -3.34 17.14 12.19
N ILE A 41 -4.41 17.40 11.44
CA ILE A 41 -5.79 17.38 11.97
C ILE A 41 -6.13 16.01 12.54
N LEU A 42 -5.87 14.93 11.80
CA LEU A 42 -6.12 13.56 12.24
C LEU A 42 -5.26 13.19 13.46
N GLY A 43 -4.00 13.60 13.47
CA GLY A 43 -3.09 13.34 14.57
C GLY A 43 -3.51 14.05 15.87
N VAL A 44 -3.82 15.34 15.78
CA VAL A 44 -4.33 16.11 16.94
C VAL A 44 -5.66 15.53 17.42
N GLY A 45 -6.59 15.26 16.49
CA GLY A 45 -7.90 14.69 16.84
C GLY A 45 -7.76 13.34 17.55
N PHE A 46 -6.95 12.44 17.00
CA PHE A 46 -6.74 11.13 17.62
C PHE A 46 -6.01 11.23 18.96
N ALA A 47 -4.95 12.02 19.09
CA ALA A 47 -4.21 12.16 20.35
C ALA A 47 -5.11 12.65 21.51
N ASN A 48 -6.08 13.51 21.22
CA ASN A 48 -7.04 13.98 22.23
C ASN A 48 -8.16 12.96 22.53
N LEU A 49 -8.49 12.09 21.56
CA LEU A 49 -9.51 11.04 21.74
C LEU A 49 -8.94 9.75 22.34
N ALA A 50 -7.68 9.45 22.06
CA ALA A 50 -7.02 8.19 22.42
C ALA A 50 -7.09 7.85 23.93
N PRO A 51 -6.92 8.81 24.87
CA PRO A 51 -7.06 8.55 26.32
C PRO A 51 -8.46 8.06 26.72
N ARG A 52 -9.50 8.43 25.95
CA ARG A 52 -10.88 7.99 26.21
C ARG A 52 -11.17 6.58 25.66
N ILE A 53 -10.33 6.10 24.75
CA ILE A 53 -10.47 4.78 24.12
C ILE A 53 -9.71 3.72 24.93
N SER A 54 -8.50 4.03 25.40
CA SER A 54 -7.68 3.12 26.20
C SER A 54 -6.75 3.90 27.13
N ALA A 55 -6.61 3.42 28.37
CA ALA A 55 -5.67 3.96 29.34
C ALA A 55 -4.20 3.85 28.85
N ASP A 56 -3.86 2.82 28.08
CA ASP A 56 -2.52 2.63 27.51
C ASP A 56 -2.14 3.73 26.50
N LEU A 57 -3.14 4.40 25.92
CA LEU A 57 -2.94 5.51 24.98
C LEU A 57 -2.95 6.88 25.67
N SER A 58 -3.08 6.92 27.00
CA SER A 58 -3.15 8.17 27.78
C SER A 58 -1.93 9.07 27.57
N ALA A 59 -0.75 8.47 27.35
CA ALA A 59 0.48 9.19 27.08
C ALA A 59 0.39 10.14 25.88
N LEU A 60 -0.43 9.84 24.85
CA LEU A 60 -0.57 10.66 23.65
C LEU A 60 -1.22 12.03 23.93
N GLY A 61 -2.16 12.09 24.87
CA GLY A 61 -2.91 13.30 25.21
C GLY A 61 -2.44 14.02 26.48
N GLN A 62 -1.35 13.58 27.14
CA GLN A 62 -0.92 14.11 28.44
C GLN A 62 -0.55 15.59 28.41
N ASN A 63 0.09 16.04 27.34
CA ASN A 63 0.52 17.43 27.21
C ASN A 63 0.58 17.86 25.72
N PHE A 64 0.71 19.16 25.52
CA PHE A 64 0.78 19.74 24.18
C PHE A 64 1.94 19.17 23.33
N GLN A 65 3.09 18.91 23.94
CA GLN A 65 4.28 18.40 23.22
C GLN A 65 4.03 16.98 22.69
N HIS A 66 3.41 16.11 23.48
CA HIS A 66 3.05 14.75 23.05
C HIS A 66 2.03 14.76 21.91
N VAL A 67 0.98 15.60 22.03
CA VAL A 67 -0.01 15.77 20.96
C VAL A 67 0.63 16.25 19.67
N MET A 68 1.51 17.27 19.75
CA MET A 68 2.17 17.82 18.57
C MET A 68 3.21 16.87 17.97
N LEU A 69 3.97 16.14 18.79
CA LEU A 69 4.89 15.11 18.30
C LEU A 69 4.14 14.01 17.53
N PHE A 70 3.04 13.53 18.11
CA PHE A 70 2.23 12.51 17.46
C PHE A 70 1.61 13.02 16.15
N ALA A 71 1.04 14.21 16.16
CA ALA A 71 0.42 14.82 14.98
C ALA A 71 1.46 15.08 13.87
N ALA A 72 2.64 15.61 14.23
CA ALA A 72 3.74 15.82 13.28
C ALA A 72 4.21 14.51 12.66
N GLY A 73 4.34 13.44 13.44
CA GLY A 73 4.72 12.13 12.92
C GLY A 73 3.66 11.53 11.97
N VAL A 74 2.37 11.71 12.26
CA VAL A 74 1.28 11.32 11.34
C VAL A 74 1.37 12.11 10.03
N ALA A 75 1.57 13.43 10.10
CA ALA A 75 1.71 14.31 8.94
C ALA A 75 2.94 13.95 8.09
N LEU A 76 4.11 13.75 8.73
CA LEU A 76 5.35 13.33 8.06
C LEU A 76 5.20 11.97 7.38
N THR A 77 4.50 11.03 8.03
CA THR A 77 4.23 9.72 7.45
C THR A 77 3.33 9.83 6.21
N ALA A 78 2.26 10.63 6.28
CA ALA A 78 1.39 10.86 5.13
C ALA A 78 2.14 11.54 3.97
N ALA A 79 2.98 12.53 4.26
CA ALA A 79 3.82 13.20 3.27
C ALA A 79 4.82 12.23 2.62
N ALA A 80 5.50 11.40 3.43
CA ALA A 80 6.45 10.41 2.95
C ALA A 80 5.79 9.40 1.99
N LEU A 81 4.61 8.89 2.35
CA LEU A 81 3.85 7.95 1.52
C LEU A 81 3.40 8.59 0.19
N VAL A 82 2.95 9.85 0.22
CA VAL A 82 2.57 10.57 -1.02
C VAL A 82 3.78 10.81 -1.91
N ILE A 83 4.92 11.18 -1.35
CA ILE A 83 6.17 11.37 -2.10
C ILE A 83 6.63 10.06 -2.71
N ASP A 84 6.59 8.95 -1.98
CA ASP A 84 6.94 7.64 -2.51
C ASP A 84 6.07 7.25 -3.71
N GLN A 85 4.77 7.47 -3.61
CA GLN A 85 3.84 7.19 -4.71
C GLN A 85 4.05 8.15 -5.89
N ALA A 86 4.40 9.42 -5.62
CA ALA A 86 4.78 10.37 -6.66
C ALA A 86 6.06 9.94 -7.39
N MET A 87 7.06 9.42 -6.69
CA MET A 87 8.29 8.89 -7.34
C MET A 87 7.97 7.70 -8.25
N ILE A 88 7.04 6.82 -7.87
CA ILE A 88 6.56 5.74 -8.74
C ILE A 88 5.88 6.31 -9.99
N GLY A 89 5.00 7.31 -9.81
CA GLY A 89 4.33 7.99 -10.95
C GLY A 89 5.31 8.66 -11.90
N LEU A 90 6.42 9.20 -11.39
CA LEU A 90 7.51 9.75 -12.19
C LEU A 90 8.45 8.68 -12.77
N LEU A 91 8.22 7.39 -12.49
CA LEU A 91 9.09 6.27 -12.83
C LEU A 91 10.51 6.42 -12.25
N ARG A 92 10.63 7.04 -11.08
CA ARG A 92 11.86 7.30 -10.33
C ARG A 92 11.96 6.40 -9.09
N GLY A 93 11.81 5.09 -9.28
CA GLY A 93 11.97 4.10 -8.23
C GLY A 93 13.37 4.11 -7.58
N ASP A 94 14.40 4.56 -8.30
CA ASP A 94 15.75 4.82 -7.79
C ASP A 94 15.73 5.83 -6.63
N VAL A 95 15.05 6.94 -6.80
CA VAL A 95 14.92 8.01 -5.80
C VAL A 95 14.10 7.54 -4.60
N GLN A 96 13.00 6.83 -4.85
CA GLN A 96 12.19 6.22 -3.81
C GLN A 96 13.02 5.24 -2.95
N PHE A 97 13.79 4.36 -3.60
CA PHE A 97 14.65 3.40 -2.90
C PHE A 97 15.68 4.09 -2.00
N VAL A 98 16.39 5.08 -2.53
CA VAL A 98 17.40 5.84 -1.77
C VAL A 98 16.77 6.55 -0.57
N ARG A 99 15.62 7.21 -0.76
CA ARG A 99 14.90 7.86 0.36
C ARG A 99 14.50 6.84 1.43
N ASN A 100 13.93 5.69 1.03
CA ASN A 100 13.51 4.66 1.98
C ASN A 100 14.71 4.02 2.70
N PHE A 101 15.85 3.88 2.02
CA PHE A 101 17.09 3.41 2.64
C PHE A 101 17.56 4.37 3.74
N PHE A 102 17.64 5.67 3.45
CA PHE A 102 18.02 6.67 4.46
C PHE A 102 17.00 6.74 5.59
N PHE A 103 15.70 6.65 5.32
CA PHE A 103 14.69 6.56 6.35
C PHE A 103 14.94 5.38 7.30
N ALA A 104 15.15 4.19 6.75
CA ALA A 104 15.39 2.99 7.55
C ALA A 104 16.69 3.08 8.36
N LEU A 105 17.76 3.58 7.75
CA LEU A 105 19.06 3.76 8.40
C LEU A 105 18.97 4.76 9.56
N VAL A 106 18.43 5.95 9.32
CA VAL A 106 18.31 6.99 10.35
C VAL A 106 17.41 6.52 11.49
N LYS A 107 16.26 5.89 11.17
CA LYS A 107 15.38 5.33 12.18
C LYS A 107 16.07 4.27 13.04
N LEU A 108 16.83 3.37 12.41
CA LEU A 108 17.56 2.33 13.12
C LEU A 108 18.65 2.92 14.05
N LEU A 109 19.44 3.88 13.54
CA LEU A 109 20.46 4.55 14.33
C LEU A 109 19.85 5.36 15.49
N ALA A 110 18.73 6.06 15.25
CA ALA A 110 18.03 6.79 16.29
C ALA A 110 17.44 5.86 17.35
N LEU A 111 16.91 4.69 16.94
CA LEU A 111 16.40 3.68 17.87
C LEU A 111 17.54 3.06 18.71
N LEU A 112 18.69 2.79 18.10
CA LEU A 112 19.88 2.30 18.79
C LEU A 112 20.39 3.33 19.81
N ALA A 113 20.50 4.60 19.39
CA ALA A 113 20.88 5.69 20.26
C ALA A 113 19.90 5.86 21.44
N ALA A 114 18.59 5.82 21.17
CA ALA A 114 17.59 5.86 22.22
C ALA A 114 17.74 4.70 23.22
N GLY A 115 18.03 3.47 22.73
CA GLY A 115 18.27 2.31 23.56
C GLY A 115 19.52 2.38 24.44
N LEU A 116 20.55 3.09 23.98
CA LEU A 116 21.82 3.24 24.73
C LEU A 116 21.75 4.36 25.78
N TRP A 117 21.00 5.44 25.51
CA TRP A 117 21.03 6.64 26.36
C TRP A 117 19.79 6.79 27.28
N PHE A 118 18.66 6.15 26.97
CA PHE A 118 17.46 6.23 27.80
C PHE A 118 17.25 4.92 28.56
N ALA A 119 17.36 4.97 29.89
CA ALA A 119 17.19 3.79 30.76
C ALA A 119 15.76 3.21 30.76
N ARG A 120 14.75 4.00 30.38
CA ARG A 120 13.36 3.57 30.20
C ARG A 120 12.80 4.21 28.95
N GLN A 121 12.64 3.40 27.89
CA GLN A 121 11.98 3.85 26.68
C GLN A 121 10.46 3.81 26.88
N GLN A 122 9.81 4.93 26.60
CA GLN A 122 8.35 4.99 26.46
C GLN A 122 7.96 4.81 24.98
N GLY A 123 6.73 4.38 24.71
CA GLY A 123 6.25 4.19 23.34
C GLY A 123 6.36 5.44 22.46
N LEU A 124 6.30 6.64 23.07
CA LEU A 124 6.49 7.91 22.37
C LEU A 124 7.93 8.15 21.94
N ASP A 125 8.95 7.66 22.67
CA ASP A 125 10.36 7.80 22.29
C ASP A 125 10.64 6.97 21.04
N ILE A 126 10.10 5.73 20.99
CA ILE A 126 10.18 4.87 19.80
C ILE A 126 9.46 5.55 18.60
N TYR A 127 8.31 6.16 18.84
CA TYR A 127 7.59 6.90 17.82
C TYR A 127 8.36 8.13 17.33
N ALA A 128 9.07 8.83 18.22
CA ALA A 128 9.92 9.97 17.87
C ALA A 128 11.06 9.54 16.90
N THR A 129 11.66 8.37 17.07
CA THR A 129 12.69 7.87 16.13
C THR A 129 12.11 7.67 14.72
N TRP A 130 10.87 7.23 14.62
CA TRP A 130 10.14 7.13 13.34
C TRP A 130 9.92 8.51 12.70
N ALA A 131 9.49 9.50 13.48
CA ALA A 131 9.27 10.86 13.00
C ALA A 131 10.58 11.51 12.53
N VAL A 132 11.69 11.34 13.28
CA VAL A 132 13.02 11.80 12.91
C VAL A 132 13.50 11.16 11.61
N GLY A 133 13.33 9.84 11.45
CA GLY A 133 13.68 9.13 10.23
C GLY A 133 12.96 9.71 9.00
N ASN A 134 11.65 9.96 9.11
CA ASN A 134 10.88 10.60 8.04
C ASN A 134 11.36 12.02 7.76
N LEU A 135 11.55 12.84 8.79
CA LEU A 135 11.99 14.24 8.65
C LEU A 135 13.34 14.32 7.93
N VAL A 136 14.32 13.55 8.37
CA VAL A 136 15.67 13.54 7.78
C VAL A 136 15.63 13.03 6.35
N SER A 137 14.95 11.92 6.07
CA SER A 137 14.88 11.36 4.71
C SER A 137 14.17 12.29 3.72
N LEU A 138 13.11 12.97 4.14
CA LEU A 138 12.43 13.99 3.34
C LEU A 138 13.29 15.22 3.16
N GLY A 139 13.97 15.69 4.20
CA GLY A 139 14.92 16.81 4.13
C GLY A 139 16.06 16.57 3.15
N LEU A 140 16.66 15.35 3.18
CA LEU A 140 17.69 14.93 2.23
C LEU A 140 17.17 14.93 0.79
N LEU A 141 15.95 14.45 0.57
CA LEU A 141 15.32 14.45 -0.76
C LEU A 141 15.11 15.87 -1.28
N VAL A 142 14.60 16.79 -0.45
CA VAL A 142 14.41 18.20 -0.80
C VAL A 142 15.76 18.86 -1.08
N GLY A 143 16.76 18.66 -0.22
CA GLY A 143 18.11 19.20 -0.41
C GLY A 143 18.74 18.71 -1.72
N TRP A 144 18.60 17.41 -2.03
CA TRP A 144 19.07 16.85 -3.31
C TRP A 144 18.36 17.45 -4.52
N ALA A 145 17.03 17.67 -4.44
CA ALA A 145 16.24 18.27 -5.51
C ALA A 145 16.65 19.75 -5.76
N LEU A 146 16.97 20.50 -4.70
CA LEU A 146 17.45 21.88 -4.79
C LEU A 146 18.83 21.97 -5.44
N VAL A 147 19.76 21.09 -5.05
CA VAL A 147 21.15 21.09 -5.57
C VAL A 147 21.19 20.69 -7.05
N LYS A 148 20.42 19.67 -7.46
CA LYS A 148 20.42 19.20 -8.87
C LYS A 148 19.66 20.12 -9.84
N GLY A 149 19.10 21.23 -9.36
CA GLY A 149 18.36 22.16 -10.24
C GLY A 149 17.19 21.50 -10.96
N GLY A 150 16.60 20.48 -10.33
CA GLY A 150 15.39 19.81 -10.83
C GLY A 150 14.25 20.83 -11.08
N PRO A 151 13.07 20.44 -11.53
CA PRO A 151 11.97 21.34 -11.90
C PRO A 151 11.37 22.09 -10.69
N VAL A 152 12.23 22.45 -9.74
CA VAL A 152 11.96 23.17 -8.50
C VAL A 152 11.38 24.58 -8.73
N LYS A 153 11.42 25.07 -9.97
CA LYS A 153 10.99 26.45 -10.28
C LYS A 153 9.49 26.74 -10.08
N ASN A 154 8.64 25.73 -9.89
CA ASN A 154 7.19 25.90 -9.75
C ASN A 154 6.60 25.08 -8.57
N PHE A 155 7.11 25.32 -7.35
CA PHE A 155 6.52 24.74 -6.12
C PHE A 155 5.22 25.43 -5.66
N LYS A 156 4.60 26.24 -6.49
CA LYS A 156 3.35 26.89 -6.10
C LYS A 156 2.20 25.87 -6.10
N PRO A 157 1.49 25.69 -4.97
CA PRO A 157 0.33 24.83 -4.93
C PRO A 157 -0.74 25.26 -5.94
N GLN A 158 -1.34 24.31 -6.62
CA GLN A 158 -2.46 24.53 -7.55
C GLN A 158 -3.76 24.05 -6.93
N TRP A 159 -4.40 24.89 -6.12
CA TRP A 159 -5.66 24.55 -5.44
C TRP A 159 -6.81 24.29 -6.40
N GLY A 160 -6.81 24.91 -7.58
CA GLY A 160 -7.79 24.63 -8.65
C GLY A 160 -7.72 23.18 -9.13
N TRP A 161 -6.51 22.64 -9.29
CA TRP A 161 -6.31 21.23 -9.63
C TRP A 161 -6.89 20.31 -8.55
N LEU A 162 -6.59 20.56 -7.27
CA LEU A 162 -7.11 19.76 -6.15
C LEU A 162 -8.64 19.72 -6.15
N ARG A 163 -9.30 20.84 -6.40
CA ARG A 163 -10.77 20.91 -6.48
C ARG A 163 -11.32 20.06 -7.62
N HIS A 164 -10.65 20.07 -8.76
CA HIS A 164 -11.06 19.31 -9.94
C HIS A 164 -10.94 17.79 -9.69
N ILE A 165 -9.85 17.34 -9.03
CA ILE A 165 -9.57 15.91 -8.81
C ILE A 165 -10.15 15.32 -7.52
N SER A 166 -10.80 16.13 -6.68
CA SER A 166 -11.24 15.72 -5.33
C SER A 166 -12.11 14.45 -5.34
N LYS A 167 -13.04 14.33 -6.30
CA LYS A 167 -13.89 13.14 -6.47
C LYS A 167 -13.07 11.90 -6.82
N SER A 168 -12.09 12.04 -7.70
CA SER A 168 -11.19 10.94 -8.08
C SER A 168 -10.30 10.52 -6.91
N ALA A 169 -9.73 11.48 -6.18
CA ALA A 169 -8.93 11.23 -4.99
C ALA A 169 -9.74 10.48 -3.93
N LEU A 170 -10.98 10.90 -3.67
CA LEU A 170 -11.87 10.22 -2.72
C LEU A 170 -12.21 8.79 -3.16
N ALA A 171 -12.42 8.56 -4.45
CA ALA A 171 -12.65 7.21 -4.98
C ALA A 171 -11.41 6.32 -4.83
N HIS A 172 -10.21 6.84 -5.06
CA HIS A 172 -8.96 6.14 -4.75
C HIS A 172 -8.82 5.83 -3.26
N HIS A 173 -9.20 6.78 -2.41
CA HIS A 173 -9.14 6.61 -0.96
C HIS A 173 -10.09 5.51 -0.48
N ALA A 174 -11.35 5.54 -0.93
CA ALA A 174 -12.33 4.51 -0.61
C ALA A 174 -11.87 3.12 -1.08
N LEU A 175 -11.31 3.02 -2.29
CA LEU A 175 -10.74 1.78 -2.80
C LEU A 175 -9.56 1.28 -1.93
N ASN A 176 -8.67 2.18 -1.52
CA ASN A 176 -7.53 1.81 -0.67
C ASN A 176 -7.98 1.35 0.73
N ILE A 177 -9.00 1.98 1.31
CA ILE A 177 -9.59 1.55 2.58
C ILE A 177 -10.24 0.17 2.42
N ALA A 178 -11.03 -0.04 1.37
CA ALA A 178 -11.65 -1.33 1.10
C ALA A 178 -10.63 -2.46 0.95
N LEU A 179 -9.51 -2.20 0.25
CA LEU A 179 -8.41 -3.17 0.12
C LEU A 179 -7.73 -3.52 1.44
N GLN A 180 -7.70 -2.58 2.39
CA GLN A 180 -7.06 -2.77 3.70
C GLN A 180 -8.02 -3.33 4.76
N ALA A 181 -9.31 -3.24 4.56
CA ALA A 181 -10.32 -3.61 5.57
C ALA A 181 -10.16 -5.04 6.11
N PRO A 182 -9.96 -6.10 5.30
CA PRO A 182 -9.75 -7.46 5.84
C PRO A 182 -8.51 -7.53 6.74
N ALA A 183 -7.39 -6.92 6.35
CA ALA A 183 -6.16 -6.94 7.13
C ALA A 183 -6.30 -6.24 8.50
N LEU A 184 -7.22 -5.28 8.63
CA LEU A 184 -7.50 -4.58 9.87
C LEU A 184 -8.52 -5.32 10.75
N ILE A 185 -9.48 -6.01 10.13
CA ILE A 185 -10.61 -6.63 10.83
C ILE A 185 -10.32 -8.08 11.22
N LEU A 186 -9.60 -8.86 10.41
CA LEU A 186 -9.32 -10.25 10.72
C LEU A 186 -8.60 -10.48 12.07
N PRO A 187 -7.61 -9.65 12.48
CA PRO A 187 -7.04 -9.77 13.84
C PRO A 187 -8.07 -9.61 14.94
N LEU A 188 -9.06 -8.73 14.77
CA LEU A 188 -10.16 -8.58 15.74
C LEU A 188 -11.05 -9.84 15.76
N VAL A 189 -11.35 -10.42 14.60
CA VAL A 189 -12.10 -11.67 14.49
C VAL A 189 -11.36 -12.79 15.23
N VAL A 190 -10.05 -12.93 15.05
CA VAL A 190 -9.24 -13.92 15.78
C VAL A 190 -9.31 -13.68 17.30
N THR A 191 -9.17 -12.44 17.73
CA THR A 191 -9.20 -12.08 19.16
C THR A 191 -10.55 -12.44 19.79
N ILE A 192 -11.65 -12.13 19.11
CA ILE A 192 -13.02 -12.32 19.61
C ILE A 192 -13.43 -13.80 19.58
N GLN A 193 -13.11 -14.51 18.49
CA GLN A 193 -13.56 -15.87 18.27
C GLN A 193 -12.65 -16.93 18.94
N LEU A 194 -11.37 -16.65 19.04
CA LEU A 194 -10.38 -17.61 19.52
C LEU A 194 -9.72 -17.12 20.80
N SER A 195 -8.72 -16.24 20.71
CA SER A 195 -8.11 -15.58 21.87
C SER A 195 -7.10 -14.51 21.45
N VAL A 196 -6.67 -13.68 22.41
CA VAL A 196 -5.57 -12.72 22.22
C VAL A 196 -4.27 -13.44 21.88
N GLU A 197 -3.99 -14.59 22.49
CA GLU A 197 -2.80 -15.40 22.22
C GLU A 197 -2.81 -15.94 20.79
N LYS A 198 -3.93 -16.51 20.32
CA LYS A 198 -4.09 -16.97 18.94
C LYS A 198 -3.96 -15.82 17.94
N ASN A 199 -4.36 -14.60 18.31
CA ASN A 199 -4.15 -13.44 17.48
C ASN A 199 -2.66 -13.07 17.33
N ALA A 200 -1.83 -13.26 18.36
CA ALA A 200 -0.40 -13.06 18.24
C ALA A 200 0.23 -14.02 17.21
N TYR A 201 -0.17 -15.30 17.23
CA TYR A 201 0.27 -16.29 16.25
C TYR A 201 -0.23 -15.98 14.85
N PHE A 202 -1.50 -15.59 14.72
CA PHE A 202 -2.10 -15.17 13.45
C PHE A 202 -1.36 -13.97 12.86
N TYR A 203 -1.17 -12.92 13.67
CA TYR A 203 -0.55 -11.67 13.21
C TYR A 203 0.87 -11.89 12.70
N THR A 204 1.64 -12.75 13.37
CA THR A 204 3.00 -13.12 12.94
C THR A 204 2.97 -13.86 11.60
N ALA A 205 2.09 -14.87 11.43
CA ALA A 205 1.92 -15.56 10.16
C ALA A 205 1.45 -14.62 9.04
N TRP A 206 0.49 -13.74 9.35
CA TRP A 206 -0.03 -12.73 8.43
C TRP A 206 1.04 -11.75 7.97
N MET A 207 1.88 -11.28 8.90
CA MET A 207 2.98 -10.38 8.59
C MET A 207 4.00 -11.03 7.65
N ILE A 208 4.37 -12.30 7.91
CA ILE A 208 5.31 -13.05 7.06
C ILE A 208 4.70 -13.29 5.67
N ALA A 209 3.43 -13.72 5.58
CA ALA A 209 2.73 -13.85 4.31
C ALA A 209 2.61 -12.51 3.57
N GLY A 210 2.43 -11.41 4.31
CA GLY A 210 2.38 -10.05 3.80
C GLY A 210 3.63 -9.65 3.00
N PHE A 211 4.83 -10.08 3.41
CA PHE A 211 6.05 -9.86 2.63
C PHE A 211 5.97 -10.50 1.25
N VAL A 212 5.33 -11.65 1.13
CA VAL A 212 5.13 -12.29 -0.18
C VAL A 212 4.13 -11.49 -1.03
N PHE A 213 3.09 -10.93 -0.43
CA PHE A 213 2.08 -10.14 -1.16
C PHE A 213 2.65 -8.81 -1.72
N VAL A 214 3.72 -8.28 -1.12
CA VAL A 214 4.38 -7.05 -1.59
C VAL A 214 4.86 -7.17 -3.05
N GLY A 215 5.35 -8.32 -3.48
CA GLY A 215 5.86 -8.51 -4.85
C GLY A 215 4.81 -8.19 -5.93
N PRO A 216 3.68 -8.91 -5.98
CA PRO A 216 2.60 -8.59 -6.92
C PRO A 216 2.03 -7.17 -6.77
N ILE A 217 1.92 -6.64 -5.54
CA ILE A 217 1.45 -5.26 -5.29
C ILE A 217 2.40 -4.23 -5.94
N ALA A 218 3.71 -4.40 -5.78
CA ALA A 218 4.70 -3.51 -6.39
C ALA A 218 4.63 -3.55 -7.93
N LEU A 219 4.53 -4.75 -8.53
CA LEU A 219 4.38 -4.91 -9.97
C LEU A 219 3.13 -4.21 -10.51
N THR A 220 1.99 -4.33 -9.83
CA THR A 220 0.74 -3.70 -10.26
C THR A 220 0.71 -2.20 -9.99
N THR A 221 1.45 -1.71 -9.02
CA THR A 221 1.61 -0.27 -8.78
C THR A 221 2.38 0.38 -9.94
N VAL A 222 3.46 -0.26 -10.41
CA VAL A 222 4.18 0.18 -11.60
C VAL A 222 3.33 0.01 -12.86
N LEU A 223 2.58 -1.10 -12.98
CA LEU A 223 1.62 -1.31 -14.07
C LEU A 223 0.62 -0.16 -14.18
N TYR A 224 0.11 0.34 -13.07
CA TYR A 224 -0.80 1.48 -13.05
C TYR A 224 -0.13 2.74 -13.60
N ALA A 225 1.10 3.07 -13.17
CA ALA A 225 1.84 4.23 -13.66
C ALA A 225 2.11 4.14 -15.18
N VAL A 226 2.65 3.00 -15.62
CA VAL A 226 3.03 2.80 -17.04
C VAL A 226 1.80 2.63 -17.93
N GLY A 227 0.73 1.98 -17.43
CA GLY A 227 -0.53 1.83 -18.14
C GLY A 227 -1.29 3.15 -18.31
N SER A 228 -1.18 4.06 -17.33
CA SER A 228 -1.76 5.42 -17.44
C SER A 228 -1.01 6.27 -18.45
N ALA A 229 0.33 6.12 -18.55
CA ALA A 229 1.14 6.82 -19.56
C ALA A 229 0.87 6.34 -21.00
N ASP A 230 0.63 5.03 -21.16
CA ASP A 230 0.40 4.39 -22.45
C ASP A 230 -0.65 3.28 -22.30
N PRO A 231 -1.95 3.63 -22.43
CA PRO A 231 -3.05 2.68 -22.35
C PRO A 231 -3.04 1.66 -23.51
N SER A 232 -2.43 1.99 -24.63
CA SER A 232 -2.41 1.09 -25.81
C SER A 232 -1.60 -0.18 -25.53
N ALA A 233 -0.51 -0.11 -24.78
CA ALA A 233 0.31 -1.25 -24.41
C ALA A 233 -0.17 -1.97 -23.13
N LEU A 234 -1.31 -1.57 -22.54
CA LEU A 234 -1.80 -2.10 -21.25
C LEU A 234 -1.92 -3.63 -21.26
N GLY A 235 -2.47 -4.21 -22.34
CA GLY A 235 -2.67 -5.67 -22.43
C GLY A 235 -1.36 -6.45 -22.35
N GLN A 236 -0.33 -6.01 -23.07
CA GLN A 236 1.00 -6.62 -23.02
C GLN A 236 1.62 -6.49 -21.62
N LYS A 237 1.50 -5.31 -21.00
CA LYS A 237 2.04 -5.02 -19.67
C LYS A 237 1.36 -5.87 -18.60
N VAL A 238 0.01 -5.99 -18.65
CA VAL A 238 -0.77 -6.89 -17.75
C VAL A 238 -0.29 -8.33 -17.87
N ARG A 239 -0.11 -8.84 -19.10
CA ARG A 239 0.38 -10.20 -19.32
C ARG A 239 1.76 -10.42 -18.71
N THR A 240 2.66 -9.47 -18.89
CA THR A 240 4.03 -9.55 -18.38
C THR A 240 4.05 -9.51 -16.85
N THR A 241 3.39 -8.52 -16.22
CA THR A 241 3.37 -8.39 -14.77
C THR A 241 2.65 -9.57 -14.10
N LEU A 242 1.60 -10.11 -14.73
CA LEU A 242 0.91 -11.29 -14.21
C LEU A 242 1.81 -12.53 -14.22
N LYS A 243 2.56 -12.76 -15.31
CA LYS A 243 3.55 -13.86 -15.39
C LYS A 243 4.62 -13.73 -14.30
N PHE A 244 5.17 -12.54 -14.10
CA PHE A 244 6.14 -12.29 -13.04
C PHE A 244 5.55 -12.48 -11.65
N SER A 245 4.31 -12.03 -11.41
CA SER A 245 3.61 -12.23 -10.13
C SER A 245 3.42 -13.71 -9.80
N PHE A 246 3.06 -14.52 -10.80
CA PHE A 246 2.89 -15.96 -10.60
C PHE A 246 4.23 -16.68 -10.41
N GLY A 247 5.25 -16.35 -11.22
CA GLY A 247 6.59 -16.92 -11.06
C GLY A 247 7.20 -16.61 -9.69
N TYR A 248 7.11 -15.34 -9.26
CA TYR A 248 7.49 -14.92 -7.92
C TYR A 248 6.68 -15.66 -6.84
N GLY A 249 5.36 -15.77 -7.03
CA GLY A 249 4.47 -16.46 -6.09
C GLY A 249 4.87 -17.93 -5.90
N ILE A 250 5.16 -18.66 -6.99
CA ILE A 250 5.62 -20.05 -6.92
C ILE A 250 6.90 -20.15 -6.09
N ALA A 251 7.91 -19.33 -6.38
CA ALA A 251 9.18 -19.33 -5.67
C ALA A 251 8.99 -18.99 -4.17
N ALA A 252 8.18 -17.98 -3.85
CA ALA A 252 7.92 -17.55 -2.48
C ALA A 252 7.11 -18.61 -1.68
N VAL A 253 6.10 -19.22 -2.28
CA VAL A 253 5.34 -20.32 -1.66
C VAL A 253 6.27 -21.48 -1.38
N PHE A 254 7.06 -21.93 -2.35
CA PHE A 254 8.00 -23.02 -2.18
C PHE A 254 9.00 -22.72 -1.04
N PHE A 255 9.57 -21.53 -1.02
CA PHE A 255 10.48 -21.09 0.04
C PHE A 255 9.83 -21.13 1.42
N LEU A 256 8.63 -20.56 1.59
CA LEU A 256 7.94 -20.55 2.89
C LEU A 256 7.39 -21.91 3.32
N TYR A 257 7.12 -22.82 2.38
CA TYR A 257 6.80 -24.20 2.74
C TYR A 257 7.98 -24.91 3.39
N LEU A 258 9.22 -24.65 2.93
CA LEU A 258 10.44 -25.23 3.45
C LEU A 258 10.95 -24.50 4.70
N ALA A 259 11.03 -23.19 4.65
CA ALA A 259 11.68 -22.37 5.68
C ALA A 259 10.70 -21.72 6.68
N GLY A 260 9.39 -21.78 6.43
CA GLY A 260 8.40 -21.03 7.24
C GLY A 260 8.37 -21.44 8.71
N PHE A 261 8.57 -22.72 9.01
CA PHE A 261 8.65 -23.19 10.39
C PHE A 261 9.87 -22.61 11.11
N GLN A 262 11.05 -22.64 10.47
CA GLN A 262 12.30 -22.08 11.01
C GLN A 262 12.23 -20.56 11.20
N ILE A 263 11.58 -19.87 10.26
CA ILE A 263 11.37 -18.41 10.38
C ILE A 263 10.46 -18.11 11.59
N LEU A 264 9.39 -18.88 11.78
CA LEU A 264 8.51 -18.72 12.94
C LEU A 264 9.21 -19.05 14.26
N GLN A 265 10.18 -19.98 14.28
CA GLN A 265 10.98 -20.28 15.47
C GLN A 265 11.79 -19.07 15.97
N LEU A 266 12.14 -18.11 15.11
CA LEU A 266 12.80 -16.87 15.52
C LEU A 266 11.93 -16.02 16.46
N PHE A 267 10.61 -16.20 16.42
CA PHE A 267 9.65 -15.55 17.31
C PHE A 267 9.33 -16.39 18.56
N GLY A 268 9.77 -17.66 18.57
CA GLY A 268 9.56 -18.62 19.65
C GLY A 268 8.98 -19.94 19.19
N THR A 269 9.23 -21.00 19.96
CA THR A 269 8.78 -22.36 19.63
C THR A 269 7.27 -22.48 19.53
N ALA A 270 6.53 -21.79 20.41
CA ALA A 270 5.06 -21.75 20.36
C ALA A 270 4.55 -21.14 19.04
N TYR A 271 5.19 -20.10 18.52
CA TYR A 271 4.83 -19.50 17.22
C TYR A 271 5.03 -20.49 16.07
N ALA A 272 6.13 -21.25 16.08
CA ALA A 272 6.38 -22.27 15.06
C ALA A 272 5.34 -23.39 15.09
N GLN A 273 4.94 -23.86 16.27
CA GLN A 273 3.96 -24.92 16.42
C GLN A 273 2.54 -24.48 16.04
N GLU A 274 2.13 -23.31 16.48
CA GLU A 274 0.76 -22.83 16.37
C GLU A 274 0.46 -22.10 15.05
N ALA A 275 1.46 -21.44 14.45
CA ALA A 275 1.26 -20.60 13.28
C ALA A 275 1.74 -21.22 11.95
N ALA A 276 2.55 -22.29 11.97
CA ALA A 276 3.13 -22.83 10.73
C ALA A 276 2.08 -23.29 9.72
N GLN A 277 1.03 -23.99 10.18
CA GLN A 277 -0.05 -24.42 9.30
C GLN A 277 -0.79 -23.21 8.70
N SER A 278 -1.11 -22.23 9.53
CA SER A 278 -1.76 -20.97 9.10
C SER A 278 -0.92 -20.21 8.09
N LEU A 279 0.40 -20.11 8.30
CA LEU A 279 1.33 -19.48 7.35
C LEU A 279 1.32 -20.19 6.00
N ARG A 280 1.39 -21.54 5.98
CA ARG A 280 1.33 -22.34 4.75
C ARG A 280 0.04 -22.11 3.97
N ILE A 281 -1.09 -21.97 4.67
CA ILE A 281 -2.38 -21.67 4.04
C ILE A 281 -2.37 -20.24 3.49
N LEU A 282 -1.99 -19.25 4.31
CA LEU A 282 -2.03 -17.84 3.94
C LEU A 282 -1.18 -17.53 2.71
N VAL A 283 0.01 -18.11 2.58
CA VAL A 283 0.92 -17.79 1.48
C VAL A 283 0.36 -18.16 0.12
N ILE A 284 -0.54 -19.16 0.04
CA ILE A 284 -1.21 -19.57 -1.20
C ILE A 284 -2.06 -18.42 -1.76
N ALA A 285 -2.55 -17.53 -0.90
CA ALA A 285 -3.32 -16.36 -1.32
C ALA A 285 -2.59 -15.43 -2.29
N VAL A 286 -1.26 -15.55 -2.43
CA VAL A 286 -0.48 -14.73 -3.39
C VAL A 286 -1.04 -14.83 -4.81
N PHE A 287 -1.54 -15.99 -5.23
CA PHE A 287 -2.06 -16.21 -6.57
C PHE A 287 -3.41 -15.50 -6.80
N PRO A 288 -4.45 -15.74 -5.99
CA PRO A 288 -5.71 -15.03 -6.15
C PRO A 288 -5.57 -13.53 -5.89
N LEU A 289 -4.74 -13.11 -4.92
CA LEU A 289 -4.43 -11.70 -4.70
C LEU A 289 -3.77 -11.06 -5.92
N ALA A 290 -2.85 -11.75 -6.61
CA ALA A 290 -2.27 -11.23 -7.84
C ALA A 290 -3.34 -10.91 -8.89
N ILE A 291 -4.35 -11.76 -9.09
CA ILE A 291 -5.45 -11.50 -10.01
C ILE A 291 -6.26 -10.28 -9.55
N ARG A 292 -6.64 -10.22 -8.26
CA ARG A 292 -7.40 -9.10 -7.68
C ARG A 292 -6.71 -7.75 -7.87
N ILE A 293 -5.43 -7.66 -7.56
CA ILE A 293 -4.71 -6.38 -7.67
C ILE A 293 -4.43 -5.99 -9.13
N HIS A 294 -4.32 -6.94 -10.08
CA HIS A 294 -4.30 -6.63 -11.51
C HIS A 294 -5.65 -6.07 -11.97
N PHE A 295 -6.77 -6.64 -11.53
CA PHE A 295 -8.10 -6.07 -11.76
C PHE A 295 -8.18 -4.62 -11.26
N VAL A 296 -7.72 -4.36 -10.04
CA VAL A 296 -7.70 -3.01 -9.45
C VAL A 296 -6.83 -2.06 -10.29
N ALA A 297 -5.64 -2.49 -10.73
CA ALA A 297 -4.75 -1.68 -11.55
C ALA A 297 -5.39 -1.33 -12.89
N ILE A 298 -6.05 -2.29 -13.56
CA ILE A 298 -6.80 -2.08 -14.81
C ILE A 298 -7.91 -1.04 -14.62
N TYR A 299 -8.70 -1.18 -13.55
CA TYR A 299 -9.78 -0.22 -13.24
C TYR A 299 -9.26 1.18 -12.91
N ARG A 300 -8.08 1.29 -12.31
CA ARG A 300 -7.39 2.57 -12.09
C ARG A 300 -6.97 3.21 -13.42
N VAL A 301 -6.36 2.46 -14.34
CA VAL A 301 -5.99 2.96 -15.68
C VAL A 301 -7.22 3.46 -16.44
N TYR A 302 -8.35 2.73 -16.37
CA TYR A 302 -9.60 3.13 -17.00
C TYR A 302 -10.41 4.17 -16.22
N GLN A 303 -9.86 4.76 -15.15
CA GLN A 303 -10.52 5.79 -14.32
C GLN A 303 -11.87 5.34 -13.72
N ARG A 304 -12.02 4.03 -13.40
CA ARG A 304 -13.27 3.44 -12.86
C ARG A 304 -13.15 3.08 -11.38
N MET A 305 -12.43 3.89 -10.58
CA MET A 305 -12.08 3.60 -9.19
C MET A 305 -13.29 3.42 -8.26
N ALA A 306 -14.35 4.25 -8.44
CA ALA A 306 -15.55 4.13 -7.59
C ALA A 306 -16.23 2.76 -7.75
N ARG A 307 -16.28 2.23 -8.99
CA ARG A 307 -16.82 0.90 -9.25
C ARG A 307 -15.92 -0.19 -8.67
N ALA A 308 -14.60 -0.05 -8.79
CA ALA A 308 -13.66 -0.98 -8.15
C ALA A 308 -13.79 -0.94 -6.63
N ALA A 309 -13.93 0.24 -6.01
CA ALA A 309 -14.11 0.39 -4.57
C ALA A 309 -15.35 -0.35 -4.06
N LEU A 310 -16.47 -0.25 -4.80
CA LEU A 310 -17.70 -0.96 -4.45
C LEU A 310 -17.49 -2.48 -4.49
N TRP A 311 -16.93 -3.01 -5.59
CA TRP A 311 -16.66 -4.46 -5.69
C TRP A 311 -15.71 -4.95 -4.61
N ILE A 312 -14.61 -4.26 -4.38
CA ILE A 312 -13.63 -4.64 -3.36
C ILE A 312 -14.22 -4.53 -1.95
N ALA A 313 -15.09 -3.55 -1.67
CA ALA A 313 -15.77 -3.46 -0.38
C ALA A 313 -16.73 -4.64 -0.13
N VAL A 314 -17.52 -5.03 -1.15
CA VAL A 314 -18.38 -6.22 -1.08
C VAL A 314 -17.54 -7.49 -0.86
N CYS A 315 -16.45 -7.63 -1.61
CA CYS A 315 -15.51 -8.72 -1.46
C CYS A 315 -14.89 -8.75 -0.05
N GLY A 316 -14.46 -7.60 0.48
CA GLY A 316 -13.88 -7.52 1.83
C GLY A 316 -14.86 -7.95 2.93
N ILE A 317 -16.15 -7.64 2.79
CA ILE A 317 -17.19 -8.16 3.69
C ILE A 317 -17.29 -9.68 3.57
N PHE A 318 -17.31 -10.19 2.34
CA PHE A 318 -17.35 -11.63 2.07
C PHE A 318 -16.14 -12.36 2.65
N GLU A 319 -14.92 -11.81 2.49
CA GLU A 319 -13.69 -12.34 3.09
C GLU A 319 -13.84 -12.49 4.63
N ILE A 320 -14.32 -11.43 5.29
CA ILE A 320 -14.48 -11.40 6.76
C ILE A 320 -15.52 -12.44 7.20
N VAL A 321 -16.64 -12.53 6.50
CA VAL A 321 -17.72 -13.48 6.83
C VAL A 321 -17.24 -14.93 6.69
N ILE A 322 -16.61 -15.29 5.59
CA ILE A 322 -16.12 -16.64 5.37
C ILE A 322 -14.99 -17.00 6.34
N ALA A 323 -14.08 -16.06 6.62
CA ALA A 323 -13.03 -16.25 7.62
C ALA A 323 -13.60 -16.44 9.04
N PHE A 324 -14.65 -15.69 9.40
CA PHE A 324 -15.35 -15.82 10.68
C PHE A 324 -15.92 -17.24 10.87
N PHE A 325 -16.64 -17.76 9.87
CA PHE A 325 -17.13 -19.14 9.91
C PHE A 325 -15.97 -20.15 9.90
N GLY A 326 -14.92 -19.88 9.13
CA GLY A 326 -13.71 -20.71 9.15
C GLY A 326 -13.09 -20.81 10.55
N ALA A 327 -13.05 -19.69 11.30
CA ALA A 327 -12.58 -19.69 12.70
C ALA A 327 -13.46 -20.56 13.61
N ALA A 328 -14.77 -20.48 13.44
CA ALA A 328 -15.72 -21.24 14.28
C ALA A 328 -15.60 -22.75 14.11
N TYR A 329 -15.31 -23.23 12.89
CA TYR A 329 -15.24 -24.66 12.59
C TYR A 329 -13.84 -25.25 12.64
N GLY A 330 -12.80 -24.48 12.38
CA GLY A 330 -11.43 -24.97 12.23
C GLY A 330 -10.37 -24.17 12.97
N GLY A 331 -10.76 -23.33 13.92
CA GLY A 331 -9.83 -22.50 14.68
C GLY A 331 -9.00 -21.57 13.77
N LEU A 332 -7.73 -21.35 14.14
CA LEU A 332 -6.86 -20.46 13.40
C LEU A 332 -6.55 -20.91 11.96
N PRO A 333 -6.24 -22.19 11.70
CA PRO A 333 -6.09 -22.69 10.32
C PRO A 333 -7.39 -22.55 9.51
N GLY A 334 -8.54 -22.78 10.15
CA GLY A 334 -9.85 -22.64 9.53
C GLY A 334 -10.16 -21.22 9.10
N LEU A 335 -9.84 -20.22 9.94
CA LEU A 335 -9.95 -18.80 9.59
C LEU A 335 -9.10 -18.49 8.34
N CYS A 336 -7.83 -18.92 8.35
CA CYS A 336 -6.92 -18.69 7.24
C CYS A 336 -7.41 -19.36 5.94
N ALA A 337 -7.90 -20.60 6.04
CA ALA A 337 -8.46 -21.34 4.90
C ALA A 337 -9.73 -20.65 4.35
N GLY A 338 -10.61 -20.20 5.23
CA GLY A 338 -11.81 -19.45 4.87
C GLY A 338 -11.49 -18.17 4.13
N TRP A 339 -10.52 -17.40 4.63
CA TRP A 339 -10.07 -16.18 3.96
C TRP A 339 -9.45 -16.47 2.59
N VAL A 340 -8.56 -17.46 2.48
CA VAL A 340 -7.94 -17.86 1.19
C VAL A 340 -9.00 -18.35 0.20
N LEU A 341 -10.00 -19.09 0.66
CA LEU A 341 -11.13 -19.53 -0.16
C LEU A 341 -11.91 -18.33 -0.69
N ALA A 342 -12.25 -17.36 0.16
CA ALA A 342 -12.98 -16.16 -0.24
C ALA A 342 -12.22 -15.38 -1.31
N VAL A 343 -10.95 -15.07 -1.08
CA VAL A 343 -10.10 -14.36 -2.06
C VAL A 343 -9.94 -15.16 -3.36
N SER A 344 -9.97 -16.51 -3.30
CA SER A 344 -9.91 -17.37 -4.49
C SER A 344 -11.20 -17.28 -5.33
N ILE A 345 -12.35 -17.26 -4.67
CA ILE A 345 -13.65 -17.06 -5.33
C ILE A 345 -13.71 -15.68 -6.01
N GLU A 346 -13.23 -14.64 -5.31
CA GLU A 346 -13.13 -13.29 -5.88
C GLU A 346 -12.23 -13.25 -7.12
N ALA A 347 -11.07 -13.92 -7.05
CA ALA A 347 -10.15 -13.99 -8.18
C ALA A 347 -10.82 -14.63 -9.40
N LEU A 348 -11.63 -15.67 -9.23
CA LEU A 348 -12.40 -16.27 -10.32
C LEU A 348 -13.38 -15.27 -10.92
N PHE A 349 -14.01 -14.43 -10.10
CA PHE A 349 -14.91 -13.37 -10.57
C PHE A 349 -14.17 -12.27 -11.35
N PHE A 350 -12.97 -11.91 -10.94
CA PHE A 350 -12.15 -10.86 -11.59
C PHE A 350 -11.34 -11.37 -12.79
N LEU A 351 -11.08 -12.68 -12.85
CA LEU A 351 -10.26 -13.31 -13.90
C LEU A 351 -10.71 -12.99 -15.33
N PRO A 352 -12.02 -12.99 -15.69
CA PRO A 352 -12.44 -12.64 -17.05
C PRO A 352 -12.00 -11.25 -17.49
N THR A 353 -12.05 -10.25 -16.59
CA THR A 353 -11.62 -8.89 -16.88
C THR A 353 -10.11 -8.83 -17.13
N VAL A 354 -9.32 -9.44 -16.24
CA VAL A 354 -7.85 -9.48 -16.35
C VAL A 354 -7.43 -10.22 -17.63
N TYR A 355 -8.05 -11.35 -17.90
CA TYR A 355 -7.77 -12.16 -19.08
C TYR A 355 -8.10 -11.45 -20.39
N ARG A 356 -9.28 -10.82 -20.50
CA ARG A 356 -9.68 -10.04 -21.68
C ARG A 356 -8.70 -8.89 -21.92
N THR A 357 -8.33 -8.14 -20.89
CA THR A 357 -7.36 -7.05 -21.00
C THR A 357 -5.99 -7.59 -21.45
N ALA A 358 -5.52 -8.70 -20.87
CA ALA A 358 -4.26 -9.32 -21.27
C ALA A 358 -4.24 -9.84 -22.71
N LYS A 359 -5.40 -10.18 -23.28
CA LYS A 359 -5.53 -10.63 -24.69
C LYS A 359 -5.61 -9.48 -25.69
N THR A 360 -5.90 -8.26 -25.28
CA THR A 360 -6.00 -7.13 -26.18
C THR A 360 -4.63 -6.89 -26.83
N ILE A 361 -4.51 -7.20 -28.12
CA ILE A 361 -3.35 -6.91 -28.95
C ILE A 361 -3.65 -5.57 -29.61
N THR A 362 -3.06 -4.48 -29.13
CA THR A 362 -3.08 -3.22 -29.85
C THR A 362 -1.98 -3.29 -30.93
N VAL A 363 -2.41 -3.19 -32.18
CA VAL A 363 -1.47 -3.03 -33.31
C VAL A 363 -0.75 -1.69 -33.11
N PRO A 364 0.58 -1.63 -33.20
CA PRO A 364 1.30 -0.36 -33.08
C PRO A 364 0.79 0.63 -34.14
N GLU A 365 0.59 1.89 -33.77
CA GLU A 365 0.04 2.94 -34.66
C GLU A 365 0.80 3.11 -35.97
N TRP A 366 2.08 2.74 -36.02
CA TRP A 366 2.86 2.79 -37.25
C TRP A 366 2.37 1.80 -38.32
N GLN A 367 1.66 0.71 -37.97
CA GLN A 367 1.04 -0.21 -38.95
C GLN A 367 -0.32 0.29 -39.43
N SER A 368 -1.03 1.13 -38.65
CA SER A 368 -2.33 1.71 -39.07
C SER A 368 -2.16 2.94 -39.98
N GLY A 369 -0.99 3.58 -39.96
CA GLY A 369 -0.70 4.75 -40.78
C GLY A 369 -0.31 4.41 -42.26
N SER A 370 0.09 3.18 -42.54
CA SER A 370 0.47 2.79 -43.90
C SER A 370 -0.70 2.51 -44.85
N GLU A 371 -1.90 2.20 -44.29
CA GLU A 371 -3.07 1.96 -45.14
C GLU A 371 -3.82 3.25 -45.52
N LYS A 372 -3.61 4.37 -44.82
CA LYS A 372 -4.30 5.65 -45.12
C LYS A 372 -3.62 6.48 -46.22
N ASN A 373 -2.41 6.11 -46.65
CA ASN A 373 -1.65 6.84 -47.68
C ASN A 373 -1.41 6.04 -48.97
N ALA A 374 -2.20 5.01 -49.23
CA ALA A 374 -2.18 4.40 -50.56
C ALA A 374 -2.89 5.37 -51.55
N PRO A 375 -2.18 5.92 -52.57
CA PRO A 375 -2.85 6.75 -53.57
C PRO A 375 -3.83 5.86 -54.37
N LEU A 376 -5.07 6.31 -54.44
CA LEU A 376 -6.04 5.75 -55.34
C LEU A 376 -5.47 5.84 -56.75
N ALA A 377 -4.96 4.74 -57.26
CA ALA A 377 -4.63 4.59 -58.67
C ALA A 377 -5.93 4.64 -59.47
N ASN A 378 -6.03 5.63 -60.37
CA ASN A 378 -7.04 5.79 -61.39
C ASN A 378 -7.19 4.60 -62.32
#